data_1ec5a00a41ad265a3f857de9f78d8b39
#
_entry.id   1ec5a00a41ad265a3f857de9f78d8b39
#
_cell.length_a   1.000
_cell.length_b   1.000
_cell.length_c   1.000
_cell.angle_alpha   90.00
_cell.angle_beta   90.00
_cell.angle_gamma   90.00
#
_symmetry.space_group_name_H-M   'P 1'
#
loop_
_entity.id
_entity.type
_entity.pdbx_description
1 polymer ?
#
loop_
_entity_poly.entity_id
_entity_poly.type
_entity_poly.pdbx_seq_one_letter_code
_entity_poly.pdbx_strand_id
1 'polypeptide(L)'
;MKIGIPKEIKPQENRIGLTPDSVKILTSNGHEVLIENNGGYEAGFYNDQYKSAGAKIIDKAEDIFNDSDIIVKVKEPLSNEVKMIRENQIIFTYLHLAAAEALTKGLIKSKSVCIAYETVTDDNGRLPLLAPMSAVAGRMSIQAGAHSLEKTQKGRGLLLGGAPGVDPATVVILGGGV
;
A
#
# COMPACT_ATOMS: atom_id res chain seq x y z
N MET A 1 -13.67 -17.83 -3.88
CA MET A 1 -13.55 -16.87 -2.77
C MET A 1 -14.02 -15.51 -3.24
N LYS A 2 -14.59 -14.71 -2.34
CA LYS A 2 -14.88 -13.29 -2.58
C LYS A 2 -13.73 -12.43 -2.08
N ILE A 3 -13.18 -11.60 -2.95
CA ILE A 3 -12.02 -10.76 -2.69
C ILE A 3 -12.47 -9.30 -2.73
N GLY A 4 -12.36 -8.61 -1.61
CA GLY A 4 -12.77 -7.22 -1.46
C GLY A 4 -11.59 -6.26 -1.49
N ILE A 5 -11.70 -5.22 -2.28
CA ILE A 5 -10.70 -4.16 -2.40
C ILE A 5 -11.36 -2.81 -2.08
N PRO A 6 -11.35 -2.40 -0.82
CA PRO A 6 -11.83 -1.08 -0.44
C PRO A 6 -10.88 0.00 -0.94
N LYS A 7 -11.41 1.22 -1.08
CA LYS A 7 -10.62 2.41 -1.36
C LYS A 7 -9.69 2.71 -0.19
N GLU A 8 -8.47 3.14 -0.47
CA GLU A 8 -7.58 3.64 0.57
C GLU A 8 -8.08 4.99 1.10
N ILE A 9 -8.17 5.09 2.42
CA ILE A 9 -8.66 6.29 3.11
C ILE A 9 -7.60 6.97 3.98
N LYS A 10 -6.38 6.41 3.99
CA LYS A 10 -5.24 7.02 4.67
C LYS A 10 -4.81 8.28 3.90
N PRO A 11 -4.58 9.43 4.57
CA PRO A 11 -4.14 10.64 3.89
C PRO A 11 -2.90 10.41 3.01
N GLN A 12 -2.94 10.92 1.79
CA GLN A 12 -1.88 10.80 0.77
C GLN A 12 -1.64 9.37 0.24
N GLU A 13 -2.51 8.40 0.52
CA GLU A 13 -2.46 7.10 -0.11
C GLU A 13 -3.42 7.08 -1.31
N ASN A 14 -2.86 7.08 -2.50
CA ASN A 14 -3.59 7.13 -3.77
C ASN A 14 -3.55 5.79 -4.53
N ARG A 15 -2.86 4.78 -3.98
CA ARG A 15 -2.77 3.45 -4.58
C ARG A 15 -4.02 2.63 -4.27
N ILE A 16 -4.15 1.48 -4.94
CA ILE A 16 -5.20 0.49 -4.70
C ILE A 16 -4.57 -0.90 -4.59
N GLY A 17 -5.17 -1.80 -3.84
CA GLY A 17 -4.65 -3.14 -3.57
C GLY A 17 -4.43 -4.01 -4.80
N LEU A 18 -5.27 -3.89 -5.83
CA LEU A 18 -5.17 -4.66 -7.08
C LEU A 18 -5.41 -3.78 -8.31
N THR A 19 -4.61 -4.00 -9.36
CA THR A 19 -4.83 -3.39 -10.68
C THR A 19 -5.92 -4.14 -11.47
N PRO A 20 -6.53 -3.54 -12.52
CA PRO A 20 -7.48 -4.25 -13.39
C PRO A 20 -6.93 -5.54 -13.99
N ASP A 21 -5.63 -5.59 -14.35
CA ASP A 21 -5.01 -6.80 -14.90
C ASP A 21 -4.91 -7.91 -13.84
N SER A 22 -4.57 -7.57 -12.61
CA SER A 22 -4.57 -8.53 -11.48
C SER A 22 -5.97 -9.06 -11.20
N VAL A 23 -6.98 -8.19 -11.27
CA VAL A 23 -8.40 -8.55 -11.12
C VAL A 23 -8.82 -9.54 -12.21
N LYS A 24 -8.44 -9.27 -13.48
CA LYS A 24 -8.74 -10.15 -14.59
C LYS A 24 -8.20 -11.58 -14.38
N ILE A 25 -7.00 -11.70 -13.83
CA ILE A 25 -6.41 -13.02 -13.50
C ILE A 25 -7.26 -13.72 -12.43
N LEU A 26 -7.65 -13.03 -11.38
CA LEU A 26 -8.45 -13.59 -10.28
C LEU A 26 -9.85 -14.02 -10.76
N THR A 27 -10.53 -13.19 -11.52
CA THR A 27 -11.88 -13.50 -12.05
C THR A 27 -11.83 -14.66 -13.04
N SER A 28 -10.78 -14.74 -13.88
CA SER A 28 -10.58 -15.87 -14.79
C SER A 28 -10.31 -17.19 -14.06
N ASN A 29 -9.83 -17.13 -12.83
CA ASN A 29 -9.66 -18.29 -11.94
C ASN A 29 -10.90 -18.58 -11.06
N GLY A 30 -12.04 -17.97 -11.36
CA GLY A 30 -13.31 -18.24 -10.69
C GLY A 30 -13.48 -17.53 -9.33
N HIS A 31 -12.69 -16.51 -9.04
CA HIS A 31 -12.88 -15.66 -7.86
C HIS A 31 -13.86 -14.52 -8.18
N GLU A 32 -14.68 -14.16 -7.21
CA GLU A 32 -15.50 -12.94 -7.26
C GLU A 32 -14.69 -11.78 -6.67
N VAL A 33 -14.60 -10.67 -7.40
CA VAL A 33 -13.84 -9.49 -6.97
C VAL A 33 -14.77 -8.30 -6.81
N LEU A 34 -14.74 -7.68 -5.64
CA LEU A 34 -15.51 -6.49 -5.28
C LEU A 34 -14.55 -5.30 -5.14
N ILE A 35 -14.77 -4.25 -5.90
CA ILE A 35 -13.97 -3.01 -5.87
C ILE A 35 -14.85 -1.87 -5.36
N GLU A 36 -14.36 -1.09 -4.42
CA GLU A 36 -15.05 0.13 -4.01
C GLU A 36 -15.10 1.15 -5.14
N ASN A 37 -16.24 1.80 -5.28
CA ASN A 37 -16.49 2.81 -6.29
C ASN A 37 -15.38 3.88 -6.28
N ASN A 38 -14.79 4.12 -7.44
CA ASN A 38 -13.63 5.00 -7.64
C ASN A 38 -12.41 4.66 -6.76
N GLY A 39 -12.28 3.43 -6.26
CA GLY A 39 -11.14 3.01 -5.42
C GLY A 39 -9.78 3.16 -6.10
N GLY A 40 -9.71 2.95 -7.42
CA GLY A 40 -8.47 3.09 -8.21
C GLY A 40 -8.29 4.43 -8.90
N TYR A 41 -9.23 5.38 -8.77
CA TYR A 41 -9.27 6.62 -9.55
C TYR A 41 -7.95 7.41 -9.46
N GLU A 42 -7.45 7.65 -8.26
CA GLU A 42 -6.22 8.41 -8.01
C GLU A 42 -4.95 7.69 -8.53
N ALA A 43 -5.03 6.37 -8.71
CA ALA A 43 -3.97 5.56 -9.32
C ALA A 43 -4.09 5.46 -10.85
N GLY A 44 -5.09 6.13 -11.46
CA GLY A 44 -5.34 6.09 -12.90
C GLY A 44 -6.14 4.88 -13.37
N PHE A 45 -6.78 4.13 -12.47
CA PHE A 45 -7.63 2.98 -12.77
C PHE A 45 -9.09 3.32 -12.54
N TYR A 46 -9.90 3.23 -13.60
CA TYR A 46 -11.30 3.63 -13.59
C TYR A 46 -12.24 2.43 -13.43
N ASN A 47 -13.44 2.67 -12.91
CA ASN A 47 -14.46 1.64 -12.68
C ASN A 47 -14.73 0.76 -13.90
N ASP A 48 -14.75 1.34 -15.10
CA ASP A 48 -15.05 0.57 -16.32
C ASP A 48 -13.94 -0.42 -16.67
N GLN A 49 -12.69 -0.12 -16.32
CA GLN A 49 -11.58 -1.07 -16.47
C GLN A 49 -11.75 -2.27 -15.52
N TYR A 50 -12.16 -2.03 -14.28
CA TYR A 50 -12.45 -3.09 -13.32
C TYR A 50 -13.68 -3.92 -13.72
N LYS A 51 -14.75 -3.28 -14.20
CA LYS A 51 -15.91 -4.01 -14.74
C LYS A 51 -15.52 -4.88 -15.93
N SER A 52 -14.71 -4.36 -16.85
CA SER A 52 -14.20 -5.10 -17.99
C SER A 52 -13.30 -6.28 -17.59
N ALA A 53 -12.62 -6.18 -16.43
CA ALA A 53 -11.86 -7.25 -15.81
C ALA A 53 -12.72 -8.26 -15.04
N GLY A 54 -14.04 -8.08 -14.98
CA GLY A 54 -15.00 -8.98 -14.33
C GLY A 54 -15.28 -8.65 -12.86
N ALA A 55 -14.83 -7.53 -12.34
CA ALA A 55 -15.15 -7.10 -10.97
C ALA A 55 -16.55 -6.47 -10.87
N LYS A 56 -17.12 -6.53 -9.67
CA LYS A 56 -18.30 -5.76 -9.28
C LYS A 56 -17.88 -4.48 -8.57
N ILE A 57 -18.50 -3.37 -8.93
CA ILE A 57 -18.29 -2.08 -8.25
C ILE A 57 -19.30 -1.94 -7.14
N ILE A 58 -18.83 -1.63 -5.93
CA ILE A 58 -19.61 -1.51 -4.69
C ILE A 58 -19.45 -0.08 -4.16
N ASP A 59 -20.53 0.54 -3.74
CA ASP A 59 -20.50 1.95 -3.35
C ASP A 59 -19.98 2.19 -1.93
N LYS A 60 -20.09 1.22 -1.05
CA LYS A 60 -19.75 1.36 0.37
C LYS A 60 -18.70 0.34 0.81
N ALA A 61 -17.70 0.82 1.53
CA ALA A 61 -16.67 -0.04 2.13
C ALA A 61 -17.28 -1.11 3.05
N GLU A 62 -18.32 -0.76 3.85
CA GLU A 62 -18.98 -1.68 4.75
C GLU A 62 -19.50 -2.92 4.03
N ASP A 63 -20.11 -2.75 2.85
CA ASP A 63 -20.62 -3.87 2.06
C ASP A 63 -19.49 -4.77 1.56
N ILE A 64 -18.33 -4.16 1.18
CA ILE A 64 -17.14 -4.92 0.80
C ILE A 64 -16.61 -5.74 1.96
N PHE A 65 -16.45 -5.13 3.16
CA PHE A 65 -15.98 -5.86 4.33
C PHE A 65 -16.96 -6.96 4.75
N ASN A 66 -18.27 -6.72 4.66
CA ASN A 66 -19.30 -7.70 5.02
C ASN A 66 -19.34 -8.90 4.07
N ASP A 67 -19.13 -8.68 2.77
CA ASP A 67 -19.36 -9.71 1.75
C ASP A 67 -18.10 -10.48 1.36
N SER A 68 -16.90 -10.02 1.74
CA SER A 68 -15.64 -10.60 1.29
C SER A 68 -15.04 -11.61 2.26
N ASP A 69 -14.45 -12.68 1.72
CA ASP A 69 -13.65 -13.65 2.48
C ASP A 69 -12.26 -13.09 2.81
N ILE A 70 -11.70 -12.33 1.86
CA ILE A 70 -10.40 -11.69 1.97
C ILE A 70 -10.51 -10.20 1.60
N ILE A 71 -9.91 -9.35 2.39
CA ILE A 71 -9.73 -7.93 2.13
C ILE A 71 -8.29 -7.69 1.70
N VAL A 72 -8.11 -7.09 0.53
CA VAL A 72 -6.80 -6.71 -0.03
C VAL A 72 -6.67 -5.20 -0.02
N LYS A 73 -5.67 -4.69 0.67
CA LYS A 73 -5.38 -3.25 0.79
C LYS A 73 -3.91 -2.97 0.50
N VAL A 74 -3.55 -1.71 0.45
CA VAL A 74 -2.16 -1.25 0.42
C VAL A 74 -1.68 -0.94 1.84
N LYS A 75 -2.43 -0.13 2.58
CA LYS A 75 -2.09 0.30 3.93
C LYS A 75 -2.89 -0.44 4.99
N GLU A 76 -2.33 -0.39 6.20
CA GLU A 76 -2.97 -0.91 7.40
C GLU A 76 -4.39 -0.37 7.57
N PRO A 77 -5.33 -1.19 8.06
CA PRO A 77 -6.69 -0.74 8.34
C PRO A 77 -6.71 0.37 9.40
N LEU A 78 -7.45 1.44 9.14
CA LEU A 78 -7.70 2.49 10.12
C LEU A 78 -8.76 2.04 11.14
N SER A 79 -8.90 2.78 12.25
CA SER A 79 -9.77 2.38 13.38
C SER A 79 -11.24 2.19 13.01
N ASN A 80 -11.76 2.87 12.00
CA ASN A 80 -13.10 2.65 11.46
C ASN A 80 -13.17 1.34 10.65
N GLU A 81 -12.14 1.02 9.87
CA GLU A 81 -12.07 -0.22 9.09
C GLU A 81 -11.89 -1.46 10.00
N VAL A 82 -11.06 -1.34 11.05
CA VAL A 82 -10.88 -2.42 12.04
C VAL A 82 -12.21 -2.87 12.66
N LYS A 83 -13.18 -1.95 12.82
CA LYS A 83 -14.51 -2.27 13.35
C LYS A 83 -15.37 -3.09 12.37
N MET A 84 -15.06 -3.06 11.08
CA MET A 84 -15.76 -3.80 10.04
C MET A 84 -15.17 -5.19 9.79
N ILE A 85 -13.95 -5.45 10.30
CA ILE A 85 -13.26 -6.73 10.14
C ILE A 85 -13.98 -7.81 10.95
N ARG A 86 -14.22 -8.96 10.31
CA ARG A 86 -14.94 -10.09 10.90
C ARG A 86 -13.98 -11.20 11.38
N GLU A 87 -14.46 -12.01 12.30
CA GLU A 87 -13.76 -13.24 12.72
C GLU A 87 -13.50 -14.16 11.53
N ASN A 88 -12.30 -14.72 11.43
CA ASN A 88 -11.79 -15.57 10.33
C ASN A 88 -11.67 -14.87 8.95
N GLN A 89 -11.98 -13.59 8.84
CA GLN A 89 -11.74 -12.84 7.59
C GLN A 89 -10.24 -12.68 7.38
N ILE A 90 -9.77 -12.86 6.15
CA ILE A 90 -8.35 -12.68 5.81
C ILE A 90 -8.12 -11.20 5.48
N ILE A 91 -7.10 -10.61 6.09
CA ILE A 91 -6.63 -9.25 5.81
C ILE A 91 -5.23 -9.35 5.22
N PHE A 92 -5.08 -8.93 3.97
CA PHE A 92 -3.84 -9.00 3.22
C PHE A 92 -3.37 -7.61 2.81
N THR A 93 -2.38 -7.05 3.50
CA THR A 93 -1.93 -5.65 3.35
C THR A 93 -0.58 -5.44 4.05
N TYR A 94 0.04 -4.26 3.91
CA TYR A 94 1.07 -3.80 4.83
C TYR A 94 0.43 -3.47 6.18
N LEU A 95 0.93 -4.04 7.27
CA LEU A 95 0.32 -3.91 8.61
C LEU A 95 1.09 -2.99 9.56
N HIS A 96 2.42 -2.93 9.47
CA HIS A 96 3.28 -2.08 10.31
C HIS A 96 3.02 -2.22 11.82
N LEU A 97 2.74 -3.43 12.31
CA LEU A 97 2.22 -3.68 13.66
C LEU A 97 3.19 -3.26 14.78
N ALA A 98 4.50 -3.33 14.55
CA ALA A 98 5.51 -3.00 15.56
C ALA A 98 5.38 -1.57 16.12
N ALA A 99 4.89 -0.62 15.31
CA ALA A 99 4.69 0.77 15.69
C ALA A 99 3.22 1.13 15.99
N ALA A 100 2.30 0.15 15.98
CA ALA A 100 0.84 0.40 15.98
C ALA A 100 0.11 -0.49 17.01
N GLU A 101 0.36 -0.26 18.30
CA GLU A 101 -0.22 -1.06 19.39
C GLU A 101 -1.75 -1.12 19.35
N ALA A 102 -2.42 0.00 19.11
CA ALA A 102 -3.88 0.06 19.06
C ALA A 102 -4.45 -0.77 17.90
N LEU A 103 -3.82 -0.73 16.73
CA LEU A 103 -4.17 -1.55 15.58
C LEU A 103 -3.96 -3.04 15.91
N THR A 104 -2.82 -3.39 16.47
CA THR A 104 -2.50 -4.78 16.87
C THR A 104 -3.55 -5.34 17.81
N LYS A 105 -3.92 -4.60 18.85
CA LYS A 105 -5.00 -5.00 19.78
C LYS A 105 -6.35 -5.13 19.09
N GLY A 106 -6.66 -4.24 18.15
CA GLY A 106 -7.91 -4.27 17.37
C GLY A 106 -7.99 -5.53 16.50
N LEU A 107 -6.91 -5.85 15.78
CA LEU A 107 -6.85 -7.05 14.93
C LEU A 107 -6.90 -8.35 15.75
N ILE A 108 -6.22 -8.40 16.90
CA ILE A 108 -6.33 -9.55 17.83
C ILE A 108 -7.79 -9.73 18.29
N LYS A 109 -8.47 -8.63 18.65
CA LYS A 109 -9.87 -8.66 19.10
C LYS A 109 -10.83 -9.11 17.99
N SER A 110 -10.55 -8.76 16.72
CA SER A 110 -11.37 -9.18 15.59
C SER A 110 -11.28 -10.67 15.29
N LYS A 111 -10.23 -11.35 15.75
CA LYS A 111 -9.91 -12.75 15.45
C LYS A 111 -9.78 -13.02 13.94
N SER A 112 -9.39 -12.02 13.17
CA SER A 112 -9.11 -12.14 11.75
C SER A 112 -7.79 -12.83 11.49
N VAL A 113 -7.60 -13.33 10.27
CA VAL A 113 -6.32 -13.87 9.79
C VAL A 113 -5.56 -12.77 9.07
N CYS A 114 -4.50 -12.26 9.68
CA CYS A 114 -3.72 -11.16 9.14
C CYS A 114 -2.46 -11.66 8.45
N ILE A 115 -2.29 -11.33 7.17
CA ILE A 115 -1.09 -11.64 6.38
C ILE A 115 -0.45 -10.31 5.98
N ALA A 116 0.71 -10.02 6.56
CA ALA A 116 1.44 -8.79 6.28
C ALA A 116 2.32 -8.93 5.02
N TYR A 117 2.20 -8.01 4.06
CA TYR A 117 3.05 -8.00 2.86
C TYR A 117 4.53 -7.98 3.22
N GLU A 118 4.91 -7.23 4.25
CA GLU A 118 6.28 -7.05 4.71
C GLU A 118 6.91 -8.31 5.33
N THR A 119 6.12 -9.36 5.56
CA THR A 119 6.61 -10.63 6.14
C THR A 119 6.50 -11.82 5.19
N VAL A 120 5.95 -11.63 3.98
CA VAL A 120 5.88 -12.69 2.97
C VAL A 120 7.28 -12.93 2.40
N THR A 121 7.77 -14.16 2.49
CA THR A 121 9.08 -14.56 1.97
C THR A 121 8.95 -15.52 0.79
N ASP A 122 9.92 -15.48 -0.12
CA ASP A 122 10.15 -16.55 -1.10
C ASP A 122 10.96 -17.70 -0.48
N ASP A 123 11.21 -18.76 -1.26
CA ASP A 123 11.97 -19.94 -0.85
C ASP A 123 13.43 -19.62 -0.44
N ASN A 124 13.94 -18.46 -0.83
CA ASN A 124 15.29 -18.00 -0.47
C ASN A 124 15.29 -17.01 0.71
N GLY A 125 14.13 -16.81 1.36
CA GLY A 125 13.96 -15.86 2.47
C GLY A 125 13.95 -14.39 2.06
N ARG A 126 13.81 -14.07 0.76
CA ARG A 126 13.66 -12.69 0.28
C ARG A 126 12.24 -12.22 0.50
N LEU A 127 12.04 -10.91 0.54
CA LEU A 127 10.75 -10.24 0.74
C LEU A 127 10.18 -9.70 -0.58
N PRO A 128 9.58 -10.52 -1.45
CA PRO A 128 9.21 -10.14 -2.81
C PRO A 128 8.17 -9.03 -2.87
N LEU A 129 7.33 -8.89 -1.86
CA LEU A 129 6.31 -7.85 -1.81
C LEU A 129 6.84 -6.53 -1.22
N LEU A 130 7.93 -6.56 -0.44
CA LEU A 130 8.57 -5.37 0.14
C LEU A 130 9.67 -4.79 -0.75
N ALA A 131 10.47 -5.63 -1.39
CA ALA A 131 11.63 -5.24 -2.18
C ALA A 131 11.34 -4.15 -3.24
N PRO A 132 10.24 -4.21 -4.04
CA PRO A 132 9.95 -3.17 -5.02
C PRO A 132 9.76 -1.78 -4.39
N MET A 133 9.12 -1.71 -3.22
CA MET A 133 8.90 -0.44 -2.53
C MET A 133 10.19 0.09 -1.91
N SER A 134 11.03 -0.79 -1.38
CA SER A 134 12.37 -0.41 -0.88
C SER A 134 13.23 0.16 -2.01
N ALA A 135 13.20 -0.45 -3.19
CA ALA A 135 13.92 0.07 -4.36
C ALA A 135 13.43 1.45 -4.79
N VAL A 136 12.11 1.68 -4.79
CA VAL A 136 11.52 3.00 -5.07
C VAL A 136 11.96 4.02 -4.01
N ALA A 137 11.88 3.67 -2.72
CA ALA A 137 12.28 4.54 -1.62
C ALA A 137 13.76 4.92 -1.70
N GLY A 138 14.64 3.97 -2.01
CA GLY A 138 16.08 4.22 -2.21
C GLY A 138 16.35 5.19 -3.36
N ARG A 139 15.67 5.06 -4.50
CA ARG A 139 15.80 6.00 -5.63
C ARG A 139 15.23 7.37 -5.30
N MET A 140 14.13 7.45 -4.60
CA MET A 140 13.50 8.71 -4.18
C MET A 140 14.29 9.44 -3.09
N SER A 141 15.12 8.75 -2.31
CA SER A 141 15.88 9.36 -1.21
C SER A 141 16.76 10.52 -1.66
N ILE A 142 17.37 10.44 -2.85
CA ILE A 142 18.20 11.50 -3.42
C ILE A 142 17.34 12.72 -3.78
N GLN A 143 16.18 12.50 -4.41
CA GLN A 143 15.27 13.60 -4.76
C GLN A 143 14.72 14.29 -3.51
N ALA A 144 14.25 13.49 -2.52
CA ALA A 144 13.75 14.01 -1.26
C ALA A 144 14.84 14.74 -0.46
N GLY A 145 16.06 14.20 -0.44
CA GLY A 145 17.22 14.83 0.20
C GLY A 145 17.59 16.15 -0.46
N ALA A 146 17.63 16.20 -1.79
CA ALA A 146 17.89 17.44 -2.54
C ALA A 146 16.83 18.50 -2.27
N HIS A 147 15.54 18.11 -2.32
CA HIS A 147 14.43 19.00 -2.02
C HIS A 147 14.49 19.55 -0.59
N SER A 148 14.78 18.70 0.39
CA SER A 148 14.92 19.12 1.79
C SER A 148 16.08 20.10 2.05
N LEU A 149 17.07 20.19 1.15
CA LEU A 149 18.19 21.13 1.24
C LEU A 149 17.85 22.53 0.72
N GLU A 150 16.76 22.70 0.01
CA GLU A 150 16.35 24.00 -0.54
C GLU A 150 16.00 25.01 0.58
N LYS A 151 16.31 26.28 0.36
CA LYS A 151 15.98 27.35 1.31
C LYS A 151 14.48 27.51 1.57
N THR A 152 13.67 27.25 0.54
CA THR A 152 12.19 27.26 0.63
C THR A 152 11.66 26.19 1.59
N GLN A 153 12.40 25.08 1.74
CA GLN A 153 12.11 24.00 2.70
C GLN A 153 12.81 24.20 4.06
N LYS A 154 13.35 25.38 4.32
CA LYS A 154 14.17 25.69 5.50
C LYS A 154 15.47 24.89 5.56
N GLY A 155 15.89 24.32 4.45
CA GLY A 155 17.13 23.59 4.31
C GLY A 155 18.36 24.49 4.30
N ARG A 156 19.55 23.88 4.27
CA ARG A 156 20.85 24.58 4.33
C ARG A 156 21.12 25.44 3.09
N GLY A 157 20.45 25.20 1.96
CA GLY A 157 20.67 25.90 0.69
C GLY A 157 21.92 25.36 -0.02
N LEU A 158 22.12 24.05 0.02
CA LEU A 158 23.26 23.37 -0.58
C LEU A 158 22.83 22.64 -1.85
N LEU A 159 23.59 22.81 -2.92
CA LEU A 159 23.41 22.07 -4.17
C LEU A 159 24.26 20.79 -4.15
N LEU A 160 23.63 19.62 -4.25
CA LEU A 160 24.34 18.34 -4.14
C LEU A 160 25.43 18.15 -5.19
N GLY A 161 25.15 18.53 -6.44
CA GLY A 161 26.11 18.40 -7.54
C GLY A 161 27.15 19.49 -7.61
N GLY A 162 27.12 20.49 -6.70
CA GLY A 162 27.99 21.67 -6.80
C GLY A 162 27.61 22.59 -7.98
N ALA A 163 28.45 23.58 -8.24
CA ALA A 163 28.34 24.52 -9.36
C ALA A 163 29.76 24.99 -9.78
N PRO A 164 29.94 25.69 -10.91
CA PRO A 164 31.20 26.25 -11.25
C PRO A 164 31.77 27.10 -10.10
N GLY A 165 32.94 26.69 -9.57
CA GLY A 165 33.57 27.32 -8.40
C GLY A 165 33.04 26.89 -7.03
N VAL A 166 32.12 25.93 -6.96
CA VAL A 166 31.59 25.36 -5.71
C VAL A 166 31.66 23.84 -5.78
N ASP A 167 32.31 23.23 -4.81
CA ASP A 167 32.44 21.77 -4.74
C ASP A 167 31.11 21.05 -4.52
N PRO A 168 30.94 19.80 -5.03
CA PRO A 168 29.83 18.96 -4.70
C PRO A 168 29.72 18.66 -3.20
N ALA A 169 28.50 18.41 -2.75
CA ALA A 169 28.25 18.03 -1.37
C ALA A 169 28.61 16.55 -1.10
N THR A 170 28.97 16.26 0.15
CA THR A 170 29.12 14.88 0.62
C THR A 170 27.76 14.36 1.12
N VAL A 171 27.33 13.21 0.60
CA VAL A 171 26.11 12.50 1.05
C VAL A 171 26.54 11.24 1.81
N VAL A 172 26.06 11.10 3.03
CA VAL A 172 26.27 9.90 3.86
C VAL A 172 24.96 9.10 3.91
N ILE A 173 25.03 7.82 3.58
CA ILE A 173 23.88 6.90 3.62
C ILE A 173 24.13 5.89 4.74
N LEU A 174 23.21 5.85 5.70
CA LEU A 174 23.25 4.90 6.82
C LEU A 174 22.38 3.67 6.47
N GLY A 175 23.06 2.58 6.16
CA GLY A 175 22.46 1.33 5.71
C GLY A 175 22.44 1.17 4.20
N GLY A 176 22.41 -0.07 3.75
CA GLY A 176 22.34 -0.47 2.34
C GLY A 176 21.36 -1.63 2.22
N GLY A 177 20.06 -1.34 2.30
CA GLY A 177 18.99 -2.31 2.12
C GLY A 177 18.74 -2.65 0.65
N VAL A 178 17.53 -3.17 0.34
CA VAL A 178 17.14 -3.53 -1.04
C VAL A 178 16.95 -2.29 -1.89
#